data_b8b2e3ca8eb4f0c7245a054cd011877a
#
_entry.id   b8b2e3ca8eb4f0c7245a054cd011877a
#
_cell.length_a   1.000
_cell.length_b   1.000
_cell.length_c   1.000
_cell.angle_alpha   90.00
_cell.angle_beta   90.00
_cell.angle_gamma   90.00
#
_symmetry.space_group_name_H-M   'P 1'
#
loop_
_entity.id
_entity.type
_entity.pdbx_description
1 polymer ?
#
loop_
_entity_poly.entity_id
_entity_poly.type
_entity_poly.pdbx_seq_one_letter_code
_entity_poly.pdbx_strand_id
1 'polypeptide(L)'
;MVLKYDLKCEIRGMNWTNAIQGFKDYLKFERGLSDNTLAAYSRDLSLLDQNSGKGPTSISAQDIQQFLISLHEKGTSPRSQGRILSALRGFFRWMQEEQMRTDDPSLLFENPKVGRKLPVVLSVSEVQSILEAIPMNATNATRDRAIIELLYACGLRVSEVCTLKRSLLRLNEGYIIVTGKGNKQRLVPVHKEAIKFLELYLEHERPHLPCKPQHTDTVFLSVRGTGLTRQSIFLKIKHFTAQAGIKKNISPHSLRHSFATHLMEGGADLRIVQQLLGHESITTTEIYTHISAQRLSEEIATYHPLNTL
;
A
#
# COMPACT_ATOMS: atom_id res chain seq x y z
N MET A 1 -2.38 -16.81 40.78
CA MET A 1 -2.82 -18.20 40.65
C MET A 1 -3.90 -18.25 39.60
N VAL A 2 -3.45 -18.22 38.32
CA VAL A 2 -4.31 -18.11 37.16
C VAL A 2 -4.59 -19.49 36.62
N LEU A 3 -5.85 -19.78 36.41
CA LEU A 3 -6.44 -21.00 35.91
C LEU A 3 -5.67 -21.58 34.72
N LYS A 4 -4.93 -22.66 34.95
CA LYS A 4 -4.56 -23.60 33.89
C LYS A 4 -5.84 -24.35 33.49
N TYR A 5 -6.57 -23.78 32.57
CA TYR A 5 -7.62 -24.51 31.87
C TYR A 5 -7.00 -25.63 31.08
N ASP A 6 -7.71 -26.76 31.06
CA ASP A 6 -7.33 -28.03 30.51
C ASP A 6 -7.13 -28.00 29.00
N LEU A 7 -5.99 -27.41 28.54
CA LEU A 7 -5.60 -27.23 27.16
C LEU A 7 -5.55 -28.54 26.34
N LYS A 8 -5.40 -29.68 27.01
CA LYS A 8 -5.25 -30.96 26.30
C LYS A 8 -6.53 -31.50 25.65
N CYS A 9 -7.70 -31.11 26.13
CA CYS A 9 -8.99 -31.57 25.58
C CYS A 9 -9.41 -30.73 24.35
N GLU A 10 -9.12 -29.43 24.34
CA GLU A 10 -9.44 -28.55 23.21
C GLU A 10 -8.52 -28.74 21.99
N ILE A 11 -7.28 -29.22 22.18
CA ILE A 11 -6.30 -29.42 21.11
C ILE A 11 -6.71 -30.50 20.11
N ARG A 12 -7.44 -31.54 20.55
CA ARG A 12 -7.89 -32.65 19.67
C ARG A 12 -9.02 -32.27 18.70
N GLY A 13 -9.71 -31.16 18.93
CA GLY A 13 -10.85 -30.69 18.13
C GLY A 13 -10.63 -29.32 17.47
N MET A 14 -9.40 -28.80 17.48
CA MET A 14 -9.14 -27.45 16.89
C MET A 14 -9.43 -27.46 15.41
N ASN A 15 -10.40 -26.65 15.01
CA ASN A 15 -10.72 -26.40 13.62
C ASN A 15 -9.92 -25.20 13.06
N TRP A 16 -9.82 -25.11 11.74
CA TRP A 16 -9.10 -24.04 11.06
C TRP A 16 -9.63 -22.64 11.39
N THR A 17 -10.94 -22.49 11.55
CA THR A 17 -11.56 -21.20 11.86
C THR A 17 -11.02 -20.64 13.18
N ASN A 18 -11.00 -21.46 14.23
CA ASN A 18 -10.49 -21.05 15.54
C ASN A 18 -8.98 -20.82 15.52
N ALA A 19 -8.22 -21.69 14.85
CA ALA A 19 -6.77 -21.57 14.73
C ALA A 19 -6.36 -20.30 13.94
N ILE A 20 -7.04 -20.01 12.83
CA ILE A 20 -6.80 -18.78 12.04
C ILE A 20 -7.16 -17.55 12.86
N GLN A 21 -8.25 -17.57 13.63
CA GLN A 21 -8.63 -16.44 14.46
C GLN A 21 -7.61 -16.21 15.59
N GLY A 22 -7.20 -17.25 16.31
CA GLY A 22 -6.17 -17.14 17.35
C GLY A 22 -4.84 -16.61 16.82
N PHE A 23 -4.39 -17.14 15.67
CA PHE A 23 -3.18 -16.62 15.00
C PHE A 23 -3.33 -15.16 14.57
N LYS A 24 -4.49 -14.78 14.06
CA LYS A 24 -4.78 -13.38 13.69
C LYS A 24 -4.70 -12.45 14.90
N ASP A 25 -5.21 -12.88 16.06
CA ASP A 25 -5.17 -12.11 17.29
C ASP A 25 -3.73 -11.98 17.81
N TYR A 26 -2.95 -13.07 17.81
CA TYR A 26 -1.51 -13.05 18.08
C TYR A 26 -0.77 -12.06 17.19
N LEU A 27 -0.97 -12.14 15.87
CA LEU A 27 -0.31 -11.24 14.93
C LEU A 27 -0.71 -9.77 15.12
N LYS A 28 -1.95 -9.52 15.53
CA LYS A 28 -2.46 -8.15 15.77
C LYS A 28 -1.92 -7.57 17.07
N PHE A 29 -2.06 -8.31 18.17
CA PHE A 29 -1.80 -7.78 19.50
C PHE A 29 -0.34 -7.90 19.93
N GLU A 30 0.34 -8.99 19.57
CA GLU A 30 1.72 -9.21 19.97
C GLU A 30 2.74 -8.77 18.89
N ARG A 31 2.40 -8.95 17.62
CA ARG A 31 3.31 -8.59 16.51
C ARG A 31 2.99 -7.26 15.86
N GLY A 32 1.88 -6.61 16.20
CA GLY A 32 1.50 -5.29 15.68
C GLY A 32 1.32 -5.22 14.17
N LEU A 33 0.94 -6.33 13.51
CA LEU A 33 0.82 -6.38 12.05
C LEU A 33 -0.43 -5.66 11.56
N SER A 34 -0.34 -5.14 10.32
CA SER A 34 -1.45 -4.39 9.70
C SER A 34 -2.62 -5.31 9.32
N ASP A 35 -3.86 -4.78 9.35
CA ASP A 35 -5.06 -5.51 8.96
C ASP A 35 -4.97 -6.13 7.56
N ASN A 36 -4.26 -5.48 6.61
CA ASN A 36 -4.02 -6.02 5.27
C ASN A 36 -3.16 -7.29 5.32
N THR A 37 -2.15 -7.33 6.20
CA THR A 37 -1.29 -8.52 6.40
C THR A 37 -2.09 -9.63 7.05
N LEU A 38 -2.88 -9.29 8.08
CA LEU A 38 -3.76 -10.24 8.76
C LEU A 38 -4.75 -10.88 7.78
N ALA A 39 -5.42 -10.07 6.97
CA ALA A 39 -6.35 -10.55 5.95
C ALA A 39 -5.67 -11.40 4.86
N ALA A 40 -4.42 -11.08 4.49
CA ALA A 40 -3.66 -11.87 3.53
C ALA A 40 -3.29 -13.23 4.11
N TYR A 41 -2.74 -13.27 5.33
CA TYR A 41 -2.34 -14.51 5.99
C TYR A 41 -3.55 -15.41 6.29
N SER A 42 -4.67 -14.83 6.76
CA SER A 42 -5.90 -15.60 6.96
C SER A 42 -6.37 -16.28 5.67
N ARG A 43 -6.36 -15.55 4.53
CA ARG A 43 -6.71 -16.14 3.23
C ARG A 43 -5.76 -17.26 2.82
N ASP A 44 -4.46 -17.09 3.07
CA ASP A 44 -3.45 -18.07 2.71
C ASP A 44 -3.63 -19.39 3.52
N LEU A 45 -3.94 -19.28 4.80
CA LEU A 45 -4.25 -20.42 5.66
C LEU A 45 -5.57 -21.09 5.26
N SER A 46 -6.59 -20.31 4.91
CA SER A 46 -7.86 -20.86 4.40
C SER A 46 -7.66 -21.61 3.07
N LEU A 47 -6.71 -21.23 2.23
CA LEU A 47 -6.36 -21.99 1.03
C LEU A 47 -5.74 -23.35 1.36
N LEU A 48 -4.91 -23.44 2.39
CA LEU A 48 -4.36 -24.71 2.85
C LEU A 48 -5.47 -25.60 3.43
N ASP A 49 -6.36 -25.06 4.26
CA ASP A 49 -7.55 -25.77 4.78
C ASP A 49 -8.35 -26.42 3.65
N GLN A 50 -8.74 -25.62 2.65
CA GLN A 50 -9.54 -26.08 1.51
C GLN A 50 -8.85 -27.19 0.67
N ASN A 51 -7.53 -27.21 0.65
CA ASN A 51 -6.76 -28.19 -0.15
C ASN A 51 -6.40 -29.46 0.62
N SER A 52 -6.26 -29.40 1.95
CA SER A 52 -5.72 -30.51 2.73
C SER A 52 -6.80 -31.46 3.26
N GLY A 53 -7.99 -30.95 3.55
CA GLY A 53 -9.06 -31.70 4.23
C GLY A 53 -8.72 -32.20 5.62
N LYS A 54 -7.59 -31.73 6.21
CA LYS A 54 -7.10 -32.13 7.54
C LYS A 54 -7.13 -30.94 8.49
N GLY A 55 -7.26 -31.22 9.78
CA GLY A 55 -7.18 -30.18 10.82
C GLY A 55 -5.77 -29.60 10.96
N PRO A 56 -5.62 -28.37 11.49
CA PRO A 56 -4.34 -27.65 11.54
C PRO A 56 -3.25 -28.38 12.34
N THR A 57 -3.64 -29.16 13.34
CA THR A 57 -2.72 -29.99 14.14
C THR A 57 -2.23 -31.22 13.40
N SER A 58 -2.90 -31.66 12.32
CA SER A 58 -2.63 -32.90 11.59
C SER A 58 -1.94 -32.68 10.24
N ILE A 59 -1.65 -31.45 9.88
CA ILE A 59 -0.93 -31.13 8.63
C ILE A 59 0.50 -31.64 8.70
N SER A 60 0.90 -32.40 7.70
CA SER A 60 2.28 -32.91 7.52
C SER A 60 3.06 -32.08 6.50
N ALA A 61 4.37 -32.27 6.45
CA ALA A 61 5.22 -31.69 5.40
C ALA A 61 4.77 -32.14 4.01
N GLN A 62 4.30 -33.39 3.88
CA GLN A 62 3.80 -33.93 2.61
C GLN A 62 2.52 -33.20 2.15
N ASP A 63 1.63 -32.83 3.06
CA ASP A 63 0.43 -32.05 2.72
C ASP A 63 0.80 -30.65 2.25
N ILE A 64 1.78 -30.00 2.89
CA ILE A 64 2.29 -28.69 2.46
C ILE A 64 2.94 -28.82 1.07
N GLN A 65 3.71 -29.87 0.81
CA GLN A 65 4.32 -30.11 -0.50
C GLN A 65 3.25 -30.22 -1.58
N GLN A 66 2.24 -31.05 -1.38
CA GLN A 66 1.12 -31.20 -2.32
C GLN A 66 0.39 -29.88 -2.55
N PHE A 67 0.15 -29.13 -1.49
CA PHE A 67 -0.45 -27.79 -1.59
C PHE A 67 0.40 -26.85 -2.43
N LEU A 68 1.71 -26.76 -2.21
CA LEU A 68 2.61 -25.90 -2.99
C LEU A 68 2.65 -26.32 -4.47
N ILE A 69 2.63 -27.63 -4.77
CA ILE A 69 2.52 -28.15 -6.14
C ILE A 69 1.21 -27.68 -6.78
N SER A 70 0.08 -27.83 -6.07
CA SER A 70 -1.23 -27.39 -6.59
C SER A 70 -1.30 -25.89 -6.87
N LEU A 71 -0.61 -25.06 -6.06
CA LEU A 71 -0.50 -23.63 -6.31
C LEU A 71 0.31 -23.32 -7.57
N HIS A 72 1.37 -24.10 -7.82
CA HIS A 72 2.19 -23.97 -9.02
C HIS A 72 1.39 -24.33 -10.28
N GLU A 73 0.69 -25.46 -10.27
CA GLU A 73 -0.18 -25.90 -11.36
C GLU A 73 -1.30 -24.91 -11.69
N LYS A 74 -1.86 -24.25 -10.66
CA LYS A 74 -2.84 -23.16 -10.81
C LYS A 74 -2.24 -21.83 -11.28
N GLY A 75 -0.94 -21.79 -11.61
CA GLY A 75 -0.25 -20.59 -12.10
C GLY A 75 -0.02 -19.50 -11.04
N THR A 76 -0.04 -19.86 -9.75
CA THR A 76 0.25 -18.89 -8.69
C THR A 76 1.68 -18.37 -8.81
N SER A 77 1.84 -17.04 -8.80
CA SER A 77 3.16 -16.42 -8.99
C SER A 77 4.15 -16.80 -7.89
N PRO A 78 5.46 -16.92 -8.18
CA PRO A 78 6.49 -17.25 -7.17
C PRO A 78 6.47 -16.30 -5.97
N ARG A 79 6.18 -15.01 -6.19
CA ARG A 79 6.05 -14.02 -5.12
C ARG A 79 4.86 -14.32 -4.20
N SER A 80 3.73 -14.75 -4.76
CA SER A 80 2.55 -15.15 -3.99
C SER A 80 2.82 -16.44 -3.21
N GLN A 81 3.48 -17.42 -3.83
CA GLN A 81 3.88 -18.66 -3.14
C GLN A 81 4.83 -18.37 -1.97
N GLY A 82 5.81 -17.47 -2.14
CA GLY A 82 6.71 -17.05 -1.06
C GLY A 82 5.96 -16.36 0.09
N ARG A 83 4.94 -15.53 -0.20
CA ARG A 83 4.10 -14.94 0.84
C ARG A 83 3.29 -16.00 1.59
N ILE A 84 2.68 -16.94 0.86
CA ILE A 84 1.91 -18.04 1.44
C ILE A 84 2.82 -18.89 2.37
N LEU A 85 4.01 -19.25 1.91
CA LEU A 85 4.95 -20.00 2.73
C LEU A 85 5.38 -19.23 3.99
N SER A 86 5.52 -17.89 3.89
CA SER A 86 5.79 -17.04 5.05
C SER A 86 4.63 -17.04 6.05
N ALA A 87 3.38 -17.07 5.57
CA ALA A 87 2.20 -17.19 6.42
C ALA A 87 2.15 -18.56 7.13
N LEU A 88 2.42 -19.66 6.41
CA LEU A 88 2.48 -21.00 6.98
C LEU A 88 3.54 -21.13 8.06
N ARG A 89 4.77 -20.64 7.80
CA ARG A 89 5.85 -20.63 8.81
C ARG A 89 5.47 -19.84 10.05
N GLY A 90 4.87 -18.65 9.88
CA GLY A 90 4.40 -17.86 11.00
C GLY A 90 3.36 -18.59 11.81
N PHE A 91 2.42 -19.25 11.14
CA PHE A 91 1.33 -20.00 11.75
C PHE A 91 1.82 -21.24 12.52
N PHE A 92 2.63 -22.10 11.91
CA PHE A 92 3.10 -23.31 12.57
C PHE A 92 4.08 -23.00 13.71
N ARG A 93 4.88 -21.95 13.59
CA ARG A 93 5.71 -21.45 14.69
C ARG A 93 4.85 -20.99 15.87
N TRP A 94 3.81 -20.20 15.62
CA TRP A 94 2.86 -19.79 16.64
C TRP A 94 2.20 -21.00 17.31
N MET A 95 1.77 -22.00 16.54
CA MET A 95 1.21 -23.22 17.10
C MET A 95 2.21 -23.99 17.99
N GLN A 96 3.51 -23.94 17.69
CA GLN A 96 4.54 -24.51 18.58
C GLN A 96 4.72 -23.67 19.85
N GLU A 97 4.79 -22.34 19.72
CA GLU A 97 4.90 -21.41 20.85
C GLU A 97 3.74 -21.59 21.84
N GLU A 98 2.53 -21.81 21.32
CA GLU A 98 1.32 -22.11 22.10
C GLU A 98 1.19 -23.61 22.51
N GLN A 99 2.20 -24.39 22.27
CA GLN A 99 2.21 -25.85 22.60
C GLN A 99 1.08 -26.68 21.97
N MET A 100 0.50 -26.19 20.87
CA MET A 100 -0.54 -26.90 20.10
C MET A 100 0.06 -27.97 19.17
N ARG A 101 1.34 -27.83 18.83
CA ARG A 101 2.16 -28.78 18.06
C ARG A 101 3.57 -28.85 18.61
N THR A 102 4.22 -29.99 18.37
CA THR A 102 5.64 -30.17 18.71
C THR A 102 6.59 -29.97 17.55
N ASP A 103 6.06 -29.91 16.31
CA ASP A 103 6.81 -29.81 15.06
C ASP A 103 6.32 -28.62 14.19
N ASP A 104 7.17 -28.14 13.31
CA ASP A 104 6.82 -27.19 12.24
C ASP A 104 7.00 -27.86 10.87
N PRO A 105 5.91 -28.30 10.23
CA PRO A 105 5.98 -29.01 8.95
C PRO A 105 6.39 -28.08 7.78
N SER A 106 6.47 -26.78 7.99
CA SER A 106 6.83 -25.80 6.94
C SER A 106 8.34 -25.56 6.83
N LEU A 107 9.15 -26.01 7.78
CA LEU A 107 10.60 -25.74 7.83
C LEU A 107 11.38 -26.31 6.63
N LEU A 108 10.90 -27.40 6.04
CA LEU A 108 11.57 -28.09 4.94
C LEU A 108 11.51 -27.34 3.58
N PHE A 109 10.67 -26.31 3.49
CA PHE A 109 10.42 -25.63 2.22
C PHE A 109 11.16 -24.29 2.16
N GLU A 110 11.89 -24.05 1.09
CA GLU A 110 12.52 -22.75 0.85
C GLU A 110 11.59 -21.83 0.08
N ASN A 111 11.76 -20.53 0.29
CA ASN A 111 11.05 -19.54 -0.51
C ASN A 111 11.47 -19.63 -1.98
N PRO A 112 10.53 -19.59 -2.93
CA PRO A 112 10.86 -19.55 -4.33
C PRO A 112 11.81 -18.41 -4.62
N LYS A 113 12.86 -18.68 -5.41
CA LYS A 113 13.77 -17.64 -5.89
C LYS A 113 12.99 -16.71 -6.83
N VAL A 114 12.69 -15.52 -6.37
CA VAL A 114 12.04 -14.48 -7.18
C VAL A 114 13.13 -13.63 -7.80
N GLY A 115 13.27 -13.69 -9.12
CA GLY A 115 14.16 -12.77 -9.83
C GLY A 115 13.78 -11.31 -9.49
N ARG A 116 14.77 -10.49 -9.16
CA ARG A 116 14.57 -9.04 -8.94
C ARG A 116 14.20 -8.42 -10.28
N LYS A 117 12.93 -8.15 -10.51
CA LYS A 117 12.56 -7.26 -11.63
C LYS A 117 13.03 -5.86 -11.26
N LEU A 118 13.81 -5.26 -12.14
CA LEU A 118 14.16 -3.84 -11.98
C LEU A 118 12.87 -3.02 -11.90
N PRO A 119 12.78 -2.09 -10.96
CA PRO A 119 11.63 -1.21 -10.86
C PRO A 119 11.50 -0.39 -12.16
N VAL A 120 10.27 -0.21 -12.61
CA VAL A 120 9.99 0.59 -13.80
C VAL A 120 10.02 2.06 -13.39
N VAL A 121 10.94 2.82 -13.96
CA VAL A 121 11.05 4.27 -13.81
C VAL A 121 10.54 4.93 -15.10
N LEU A 122 9.72 5.95 -14.96
CA LEU A 122 9.31 6.86 -16.03
C LEU A 122 10.35 7.97 -16.17
N SER A 123 10.64 8.40 -17.38
CA SER A 123 11.35 9.67 -17.59
C SER A 123 10.44 10.85 -17.28
N VAL A 124 11.00 12.04 -17.10
CA VAL A 124 10.24 13.27 -16.88
C VAL A 124 9.29 13.53 -18.06
N SER A 125 9.77 13.36 -19.29
CA SER A 125 8.97 13.50 -20.51
C SER A 125 7.82 12.48 -20.59
N GLU A 126 8.03 11.23 -20.16
CA GLU A 126 6.95 10.24 -20.11
C GLU A 126 5.88 10.62 -19.08
N VAL A 127 6.26 11.14 -17.91
CA VAL A 127 5.29 11.64 -16.93
C VAL A 127 4.50 12.81 -17.51
N GLN A 128 5.16 13.74 -18.14
CA GLN A 128 4.52 14.88 -18.80
C GLN A 128 3.54 14.42 -19.88
N SER A 129 3.93 13.47 -20.73
CA SER A 129 3.02 12.88 -21.74
C SER A 129 1.79 12.22 -21.12
N ILE A 130 1.92 11.54 -19.95
CA ILE A 130 0.77 10.97 -19.24
C ILE A 130 -0.17 12.08 -18.74
N LEU A 131 0.39 13.17 -18.21
CA LEU A 131 -0.38 14.29 -17.72
C LEU A 131 -1.10 15.03 -18.86
N GLU A 132 -0.46 15.21 -20.01
CA GLU A 132 -1.03 15.83 -21.22
C GLU A 132 -2.09 14.94 -21.90
N ALA A 133 -2.00 13.63 -21.76
CA ALA A 133 -2.98 12.70 -22.29
C ALA A 133 -4.35 12.75 -21.56
N ILE A 134 -4.47 13.53 -20.47
CA ILE A 134 -5.74 13.73 -19.78
C ILE A 134 -6.55 14.78 -20.52
N PRO A 135 -7.67 14.44 -21.18
CA PRO A 135 -8.46 15.41 -21.95
C PRO A 135 -9.21 16.34 -20.99
N MET A 136 -8.77 17.59 -20.89
CA MET A 136 -9.26 18.57 -19.92
C MET A 136 -10.74 18.96 -20.09
N ASN A 137 -11.34 18.63 -21.23
CA ASN A 137 -12.78 18.78 -21.49
C ASN A 137 -13.62 17.57 -21.05
N ALA A 138 -13.00 16.50 -20.57
CA ALA A 138 -13.71 15.31 -20.11
C ALA A 138 -14.22 15.47 -18.66
N THR A 139 -15.29 14.76 -18.34
CA THR A 139 -15.82 14.71 -16.98
C THR A 139 -14.78 14.17 -16.00
N ASN A 140 -14.60 14.86 -14.88
CA ASN A 140 -13.62 14.56 -13.83
C ASN A 140 -12.14 14.69 -14.27
N ALA A 141 -11.84 15.46 -15.29
CA ALA A 141 -10.49 15.67 -15.80
C ALA A 141 -9.57 16.34 -14.76
N THR A 142 -10.05 17.40 -14.09
CA THR A 142 -9.27 18.09 -13.05
C THR A 142 -9.01 17.19 -11.85
N ARG A 143 -9.97 16.34 -11.46
CA ARG A 143 -9.77 15.33 -10.45
C ARG A 143 -8.66 14.35 -10.84
N ASP A 144 -8.75 13.79 -12.03
CA ASP A 144 -7.83 12.76 -12.49
C ASP A 144 -6.41 13.33 -12.67
N ARG A 145 -6.30 14.58 -13.13
CA ARG A 145 -5.05 15.33 -13.19
C ARG A 145 -4.45 15.54 -11.80
N ALA A 146 -5.24 16.06 -10.85
CA ALA A 146 -4.80 16.29 -9.47
C ALA A 146 -4.30 15.01 -8.81
N ILE A 147 -4.95 13.86 -9.05
CA ILE A 147 -4.53 12.56 -8.53
C ILE A 147 -3.15 12.16 -9.04
N ILE A 148 -2.90 12.29 -10.35
CA ILE A 148 -1.62 11.89 -10.95
C ILE A 148 -0.51 12.86 -10.51
N GLU A 149 -0.81 14.15 -10.45
CA GLU A 149 0.12 15.16 -9.90
C GLU A 149 0.51 14.82 -8.46
N LEU A 150 -0.42 14.54 -7.57
CA LEU A 150 -0.12 14.19 -6.19
C LEU A 150 0.68 12.88 -6.06
N LEU A 151 0.41 11.90 -6.92
CA LEU A 151 1.17 10.64 -6.91
C LEU A 151 2.62 10.84 -7.36
N TYR A 152 2.86 11.69 -8.33
CA TYR A 152 4.20 11.97 -8.86
C TYR A 152 4.88 13.13 -8.15
N ALA A 153 4.29 14.31 -8.13
CA ALA A 153 4.94 15.52 -7.60
C ALA A 153 5.10 15.53 -6.07
N CYS A 154 4.30 14.73 -5.35
CA CYS A 154 4.39 14.59 -3.89
C CYS A 154 4.80 13.18 -3.46
N GLY A 155 4.97 12.26 -4.38
CA GLY A 155 5.35 10.88 -4.09
C GLY A 155 4.38 10.14 -3.18
N LEU A 156 3.08 10.48 -3.20
CA LEU A 156 2.08 9.86 -2.32
C LEU A 156 1.86 8.37 -2.64
N ARG A 157 1.53 7.58 -1.60
CA ARG A 157 0.97 6.24 -1.83
C ARG A 157 -0.46 6.34 -2.35
N VAL A 158 -0.86 5.43 -3.24
CA VAL A 158 -2.25 5.41 -3.75
C VAL A 158 -3.29 5.34 -2.64
N SER A 159 -3.01 4.63 -1.54
CA SER A 159 -3.89 4.59 -0.37
C SER A 159 -4.01 5.94 0.32
N GLU A 160 -2.92 6.71 0.40
CA GLU A 160 -2.92 8.06 0.99
C GLU A 160 -3.77 9.01 0.15
N VAL A 161 -3.67 8.93 -1.18
CA VAL A 161 -4.56 9.70 -2.09
C VAL A 161 -6.02 9.31 -1.92
N CYS A 162 -6.34 8.01 -1.82
CA CYS A 162 -7.71 7.54 -1.62
C CYS A 162 -8.33 8.02 -0.29
N THR A 163 -7.52 8.18 0.75
CA THR A 163 -7.98 8.53 2.11
C THR A 163 -7.70 9.98 2.48
N LEU A 164 -7.21 10.80 1.53
CA LEU A 164 -6.90 12.20 1.76
C LEU A 164 -8.16 12.97 2.19
N LYS A 165 -8.04 13.78 3.24
CA LYS A 165 -9.13 14.53 3.83
C LYS A 165 -9.03 16.02 3.49
N ARG A 166 -10.18 16.67 3.25
CA ARG A 166 -10.25 18.11 3.01
C ARG A 166 -9.74 18.90 4.22
N SER A 167 -10.08 18.47 5.41
CA SER A 167 -9.65 19.08 6.67
C SER A 167 -8.12 19.05 6.88
N LEU A 168 -7.40 18.24 6.11
CA LEU A 168 -5.94 18.11 6.19
C LEU A 168 -5.20 18.83 5.04
N LEU A 169 -5.91 19.57 4.20
CA LEU A 169 -5.32 20.40 3.16
C LEU A 169 -4.89 21.76 3.75
N ARG A 170 -3.71 22.20 3.39
CA ARG A 170 -3.12 23.51 3.73
C ARG A 170 -2.54 24.13 2.47
N LEU A 171 -3.39 24.28 1.44
CA LEU A 171 -2.97 24.66 0.09
C LEU A 171 -2.39 26.06 0.04
N ASN A 172 -2.92 27.01 0.79
CA ASN A 172 -2.37 28.35 0.93
C ASN A 172 -0.96 28.37 1.54
N GLU A 173 -0.65 27.35 2.34
CA GLU A 173 0.65 27.18 2.99
C GLU A 173 1.59 26.27 2.17
N GLY A 174 1.10 25.73 1.02
CA GLY A 174 1.87 24.91 0.10
C GLY A 174 2.06 23.46 0.54
N TYR A 175 1.26 22.92 1.49
CA TYR A 175 1.40 21.54 1.94
C TYR A 175 0.07 20.84 2.24
N ILE A 176 0.15 19.54 2.38
CA ILE A 176 -0.93 18.67 2.86
C ILE A 176 -0.44 17.77 4.00
N ILE A 177 -1.36 17.37 4.86
CA ILE A 177 -1.08 16.39 5.91
C ILE A 177 -1.64 15.04 5.44
N VAL A 178 -0.80 14.02 5.37
CA VAL A 178 -1.20 12.68 4.96
C VAL A 178 -1.07 11.70 6.12
N THR A 179 -2.06 10.81 6.24
CA THR A 179 -2.07 9.74 7.24
C THR A 179 -1.52 8.46 6.60
N GLY A 180 -0.41 7.96 7.13
CA GLY A 180 0.26 6.76 6.66
C GLY A 180 -0.08 5.51 7.49
N LYS A 181 0.78 4.50 7.39
CA LYS A 181 0.66 3.25 8.16
C LYS A 181 0.72 3.53 9.67
N GLY A 182 -0.12 2.85 10.45
CA GLY A 182 -0.17 3.04 11.90
C GLY A 182 -0.80 4.37 12.33
N ASN A 183 -1.60 5.01 11.46
CA ASN A 183 -2.23 6.31 11.71
C ASN A 183 -1.24 7.48 11.95
N LYS A 184 0.02 7.29 11.57
CA LYS A 184 1.04 8.34 11.68
C LYS A 184 0.82 9.38 10.59
N GLN A 185 0.83 10.65 10.98
CA GLN A 185 0.70 11.77 10.06
C GLN A 185 2.08 12.32 9.69
N ARG A 186 2.19 12.79 8.45
CA ARG A 186 3.34 13.56 7.99
C ARG A 186 2.88 14.72 7.11
N LEU A 187 3.66 15.77 7.13
CA LEU A 187 3.53 16.90 6.26
C LEU A 187 4.17 16.58 4.91
N VAL A 188 3.49 16.91 3.81
CA VAL A 188 4.00 16.72 2.45
C VAL A 188 3.83 18.04 1.69
N PRO A 189 4.92 18.69 1.28
CA PRO A 189 4.85 19.85 0.41
C PRO A 189 4.19 19.50 -0.93
N VAL A 190 3.42 20.43 -1.47
CA VAL A 190 2.67 20.24 -2.73
C VAL A 190 3.17 21.23 -3.75
N HIS A 191 3.51 20.74 -4.92
CA HIS A 191 3.92 21.54 -6.06
C HIS A 191 2.78 22.44 -6.57
N LYS A 192 3.11 23.62 -7.10
CA LYS A 192 2.13 24.63 -7.55
C LYS A 192 1.09 24.10 -8.54
N GLU A 193 1.51 23.31 -9.53
CA GLU A 193 0.58 22.73 -10.51
C GLU A 193 -0.38 21.69 -9.84
N ALA A 194 0.11 20.90 -8.89
CA ALA A 194 -0.74 19.98 -8.13
C ALA A 194 -1.75 20.74 -7.26
N ILE A 195 -1.36 21.87 -6.65
CA ILE A 195 -2.28 22.77 -5.92
C ILE A 195 -3.35 23.27 -6.86
N LYS A 196 -2.97 23.86 -7.99
CA LYS A 196 -3.88 24.42 -9.00
C LYS A 196 -4.94 23.41 -9.45
N PHE A 197 -4.55 22.19 -9.84
CA PHE A 197 -5.51 21.18 -10.26
C PHE A 197 -6.36 20.64 -9.12
N LEU A 198 -5.82 20.61 -7.90
CA LEU A 198 -6.57 20.23 -6.72
C LEU A 198 -7.64 21.29 -6.37
N GLU A 199 -7.31 22.57 -6.46
CA GLU A 199 -8.24 23.68 -6.25
C GLU A 199 -9.32 23.69 -7.34
N LEU A 200 -8.95 23.60 -8.62
CA LEU A 200 -9.90 23.49 -9.73
C LEU A 200 -10.89 22.33 -9.53
N TYR A 201 -10.40 21.18 -9.07
CA TYR A 201 -11.28 20.05 -8.76
C TYR A 201 -12.21 20.36 -7.60
N LEU A 202 -11.69 20.91 -6.50
CA LEU A 202 -12.46 21.21 -5.29
C LEU A 202 -13.54 22.27 -5.52
N GLU A 203 -13.28 23.24 -6.37
CA GLU A 203 -14.16 24.38 -6.65
C GLU A 203 -15.18 24.07 -7.76
N HIS A 204 -14.76 23.38 -8.83
CA HIS A 204 -15.57 23.26 -10.03
C HIS A 204 -16.13 21.86 -10.32
N GLU A 205 -15.49 20.79 -9.90
CA GLU A 205 -15.99 19.43 -10.17
C GLU A 205 -16.61 18.77 -8.93
N ARG A 206 -15.91 18.82 -7.81
CA ARG A 206 -16.34 18.14 -6.59
C ARG A 206 -17.71 18.56 -6.09
N PRO A 207 -18.14 19.85 -6.10
CA PRO A 207 -19.46 20.27 -5.64
C PRO A 207 -20.61 19.67 -6.45
N HIS A 208 -20.37 19.32 -7.71
CA HIS A 208 -21.36 18.72 -8.60
C HIS A 208 -21.42 17.19 -8.49
N LEU A 209 -20.52 16.56 -7.73
CA LEU A 209 -20.57 15.14 -7.48
C LEU A 209 -21.47 14.82 -6.28
N PRO A 210 -22.26 13.73 -6.35
CA PRO A 210 -22.94 13.23 -5.18
C PRO A 210 -21.92 12.96 -4.06
N CYS A 211 -22.32 13.17 -2.80
CA CYS A 211 -21.44 12.95 -1.65
C CYS A 211 -22.22 12.24 -0.54
N LYS A 212 -21.83 11.01 -0.24
CA LYS A 212 -22.40 10.26 0.89
C LYS A 212 -21.92 10.84 2.23
N PRO A 213 -22.73 10.82 3.30
CA PRO A 213 -22.39 11.45 4.59
C PRO A 213 -21.02 11.07 5.15
N GLN A 214 -20.63 9.79 5.03
CA GLN A 214 -19.33 9.31 5.49
C GLN A 214 -18.13 9.77 4.64
N HIS A 215 -18.35 10.43 3.50
CA HIS A 215 -17.31 10.89 2.58
C HIS A 215 -17.25 12.42 2.43
N THR A 216 -17.94 13.18 3.28
CA THR A 216 -17.96 14.66 3.23
C THR A 216 -16.58 15.28 3.36
N ASP A 217 -15.72 14.70 4.19
CA ASP A 217 -14.33 15.13 4.38
C ASP A 217 -13.34 14.46 3.41
N THR A 218 -13.79 13.49 2.57
CA THR A 218 -12.93 12.86 1.57
C THR A 218 -12.68 13.83 0.41
N VAL A 219 -11.40 13.99 0.01
CA VAL A 219 -11.03 14.87 -1.11
C VAL A 219 -11.57 14.30 -2.42
N PHE A 220 -11.16 13.11 -2.83
CA PHE A 220 -11.48 12.54 -4.13
C PHE A 220 -12.70 11.63 -4.09
N LEU A 221 -13.75 12.05 -4.78
CA LEU A 221 -15.01 11.31 -4.87
C LEU A 221 -15.15 10.57 -6.20
N SER A 222 -15.81 9.44 -6.15
CA SER A 222 -16.33 8.73 -7.33
C SER A 222 -17.65 9.37 -7.77
N VAL A 223 -18.08 9.04 -8.98
CA VAL A 223 -19.41 9.44 -9.50
C VAL A 223 -20.58 8.88 -8.66
N ARG A 224 -20.32 7.93 -7.75
CA ARG A 224 -21.31 7.36 -6.83
C ARG A 224 -21.32 8.03 -5.45
N GLY A 225 -20.53 9.10 -5.27
CA GLY A 225 -20.43 9.83 -4.00
C GLY A 225 -19.63 9.14 -2.90
N THR A 226 -18.86 8.13 -3.22
CA THR A 226 -17.94 7.45 -2.30
C THR A 226 -16.50 7.85 -2.60
N GLY A 227 -15.58 7.64 -1.66
CA GLY A 227 -14.14 7.77 -1.93
C GLY A 227 -13.68 6.84 -3.07
N LEU A 228 -12.64 7.25 -3.78
CA LEU A 228 -12.04 6.44 -4.84
C LEU A 228 -11.33 5.20 -4.27
N THR A 229 -11.37 4.10 -5.01
CA THR A 229 -10.62 2.88 -4.67
C THR A 229 -9.23 2.90 -5.29
N ARG A 230 -8.28 2.19 -4.68
CA ARG A 230 -6.94 1.99 -5.25
C ARG A 230 -7.00 1.41 -6.67
N GLN A 231 -7.96 0.52 -6.92
CA GLN A 231 -8.14 -0.10 -8.23
C GLN A 231 -8.65 0.90 -9.29
N SER A 232 -9.57 1.81 -8.92
CA SER A 232 -10.04 2.84 -9.84
C SER A 232 -8.93 3.78 -10.27
N ILE A 233 -8.07 4.20 -9.33
CA ILE A 233 -6.89 5.04 -9.64
C ILE A 233 -5.89 4.27 -10.53
N PHE A 234 -5.63 3.00 -10.22
CA PHE A 234 -4.75 2.16 -11.05
C PHE A 234 -5.24 2.04 -12.49
N LEU A 235 -6.55 1.81 -12.70
CA LEU A 235 -7.14 1.72 -14.04
C LEU A 235 -7.04 3.04 -14.80
N LYS A 236 -7.21 4.19 -14.13
CA LYS A 236 -7.03 5.52 -14.73
C LYS A 236 -5.58 5.74 -15.17
N ILE A 237 -4.61 5.43 -14.32
CA ILE A 237 -3.20 5.54 -14.68
C ILE A 237 -2.90 4.67 -15.90
N LYS A 238 -3.37 3.42 -15.94
CA LYS A 238 -3.22 2.55 -17.10
C LYS A 238 -3.82 3.15 -18.37
N HIS A 239 -5.01 3.72 -18.25
CA HIS A 239 -5.71 4.35 -19.36
C HIS A 239 -4.90 5.51 -19.94
N PHE A 240 -4.49 6.47 -19.12
CA PHE A 240 -3.72 7.63 -19.58
C PHE A 240 -2.30 7.27 -20.05
N THR A 241 -1.68 6.26 -19.43
CA THR A 241 -0.40 5.71 -19.92
C THR A 241 -0.52 5.14 -21.32
N ALA A 242 -1.61 4.41 -21.60
CA ALA A 242 -1.87 3.87 -22.93
C ALA A 242 -2.17 4.98 -23.96
N GLN A 243 -2.94 6.01 -23.59
CA GLN A 243 -3.20 7.19 -24.43
C GLN A 243 -1.93 7.98 -24.74
N ALA A 244 -1.00 8.06 -23.78
CA ALA A 244 0.33 8.67 -24.00
C ALA A 244 1.27 7.81 -24.86
N GLY A 245 0.84 6.64 -25.36
CA GLY A 245 1.65 5.74 -26.18
C GLY A 245 2.76 5.01 -25.43
N ILE A 246 2.76 5.04 -24.09
CA ILE A 246 3.81 4.44 -23.26
C ILE A 246 3.54 2.94 -23.08
N LYS A 247 4.50 2.11 -23.55
CA LYS A 247 4.38 0.62 -23.49
C LYS A 247 4.79 0.03 -22.15
N LYS A 248 5.37 0.81 -21.23
CA LYS A 248 5.76 0.36 -19.90
C LYS A 248 4.53 0.00 -19.05
N ASN A 249 4.65 -1.03 -18.21
CA ASN A 249 3.58 -1.39 -17.27
C ASN A 249 3.63 -0.48 -16.03
N ILE A 250 2.92 0.63 -16.09
CA ILE A 250 2.93 1.68 -15.07
C ILE A 250 1.84 1.41 -14.01
N SER A 251 2.18 1.72 -12.78
CA SER A 251 1.34 1.63 -11.59
C SER A 251 1.52 2.89 -10.72
N PRO A 252 0.66 3.14 -9.72
CA PRO A 252 0.90 4.20 -8.74
C PRO A 252 2.27 4.11 -8.06
N HIS A 253 2.77 2.89 -7.83
CA HIS A 253 4.11 2.69 -7.29
C HIS A 253 5.21 3.11 -8.26
N SER A 254 5.00 2.97 -9.56
CA SER A 254 5.97 3.42 -10.57
C SER A 254 6.10 4.94 -10.57
N LEU A 255 4.98 5.69 -10.47
CA LEU A 255 4.99 7.16 -10.36
C LEU A 255 5.75 7.61 -9.11
N ARG A 256 5.43 7.04 -7.95
CA ARG A 256 6.12 7.34 -6.70
C ARG A 256 7.61 6.97 -6.74
N HIS A 257 7.98 5.87 -7.39
CA HIS A 257 9.37 5.48 -7.56
C HIS A 257 10.11 6.44 -8.49
N SER A 258 9.47 6.86 -9.58
CA SER A 258 10.03 7.88 -10.47
C SER A 258 10.24 9.22 -9.75
N PHE A 259 9.31 9.65 -8.89
CA PHE A 259 9.50 10.81 -8.02
C PHE A 259 10.78 10.69 -7.18
N ALA A 260 10.95 9.55 -6.47
CA ALA A 260 12.13 9.35 -5.63
C ALA A 260 13.43 9.34 -6.45
N THR A 261 13.42 8.66 -7.61
CA THR A 261 14.58 8.57 -8.49
C THR A 261 14.94 9.94 -9.04
N HIS A 262 13.99 10.70 -9.54
CA HIS A 262 14.24 12.02 -10.13
C HIS A 262 14.73 13.04 -9.09
N LEU A 263 14.21 13.02 -7.86
CA LEU A 263 14.76 13.87 -6.80
C LEU A 263 16.22 13.53 -6.50
N MET A 264 16.54 12.23 -6.41
CA MET A 264 17.92 11.79 -6.15
C MET A 264 18.86 12.12 -7.32
N GLU A 265 18.41 11.93 -8.56
CA GLU A 265 19.17 12.31 -9.77
C GLU A 265 19.36 13.83 -9.85
N GLY A 266 18.40 14.62 -9.37
CA GLY A 266 18.50 16.07 -9.23
C GLY A 266 19.50 16.51 -8.15
N GLY A 267 19.88 15.64 -7.21
CA GLY A 267 20.84 15.94 -6.15
C GLY A 267 20.22 16.08 -4.75
N ALA A 268 18.94 15.76 -4.57
CA ALA A 268 18.29 15.82 -3.25
C ALA A 268 18.90 14.82 -2.27
N ASP A 269 18.97 15.21 -1.00
CA ASP A 269 19.47 14.35 0.07
C ASP A 269 18.58 13.10 0.26
N LEU A 270 19.20 11.92 0.32
CA LEU A 270 18.49 10.64 0.49
C LEU A 270 17.61 10.61 1.74
N ARG A 271 18.03 11.23 2.85
CA ARG A 271 17.25 11.28 4.09
C ARG A 271 15.98 12.11 3.90
N ILE A 272 16.08 13.22 3.17
CA ILE A 272 14.93 14.07 2.83
C ILE A 272 13.95 13.31 1.94
N VAL A 273 14.43 12.62 0.91
CA VAL A 273 13.59 11.77 0.06
C VAL A 273 12.90 10.66 0.86
N GLN A 274 13.62 9.98 1.77
CA GLN A 274 13.04 8.98 2.67
C GLN A 274 11.97 9.58 3.60
N GLN A 275 12.18 10.78 4.12
CA GLN A 275 11.22 11.49 4.96
C GLN A 275 9.96 11.87 4.18
N LEU A 276 10.09 12.44 2.98
CA LEU A 276 8.98 12.73 2.07
C LEU A 276 8.15 11.48 1.77
N LEU A 277 8.83 10.37 1.54
CA LEU A 277 8.19 9.09 1.29
C LEU A 277 7.57 8.44 2.54
N GLY A 278 7.93 8.86 3.75
CA GLY A 278 7.43 8.28 5.00
C GLY A 278 7.90 6.83 5.17
N HIS A 279 9.21 6.59 5.08
CA HIS A 279 9.83 5.32 5.42
C HIS A 279 10.00 5.20 6.94
N GLU A 280 9.62 4.06 7.52
CA GLU A 280 9.52 3.80 8.97
C GLU A 280 10.87 3.78 9.71
N SER A 281 12.01 3.79 9.03
CA SER A 281 13.33 3.59 9.63
C SER A 281 13.92 4.82 10.31
N ILE A 282 13.23 5.96 10.34
CA ILE A 282 13.64 7.14 11.10
C ILE A 282 12.60 7.35 12.19
N THR A 283 12.93 6.86 13.38
CA THR A 283 12.25 7.16 14.64
C THR A 283 12.35 8.64 14.92
N THR A 284 11.32 9.40 14.58
CA THR A 284 11.04 10.65 15.29
C THR A 284 9.62 11.10 14.99
N THR A 285 8.76 10.87 15.97
CA THR A 285 7.49 11.61 16.15
C THR A 285 7.79 13.00 16.73
N GLU A 286 9.04 13.42 16.72
CA GLU A 286 9.47 14.67 17.31
C GLU A 286 9.58 15.76 16.25
N ILE A 287 8.71 16.73 16.39
CA ILE A 287 8.83 18.12 15.93
C ILE A 287 8.88 18.29 14.41
N TYR A 288 7.73 18.17 13.77
CA TYR A 288 7.50 18.92 12.53
C TYR A 288 7.39 20.42 12.89
N THR A 289 8.52 21.07 13.02
CA THR A 289 8.58 22.53 13.14
C THR A 289 8.37 23.15 11.76
N HIS A 290 7.91 24.41 11.70
CA HIS A 290 7.82 25.17 10.45
C HIS A 290 9.13 25.15 9.64
N ILE A 291 10.28 25.07 10.32
CA ILE A 291 11.61 24.96 9.71
C ILE A 291 11.78 23.68 8.89
N SER A 292 11.25 22.53 9.36
CA SER A 292 11.32 21.28 8.58
C SER A 292 10.42 21.27 7.35
N ALA A 293 9.27 21.93 7.43
CA ALA A 293 8.35 22.06 6.30
C ALA A 293 8.94 22.94 5.18
N GLN A 294 9.55 24.06 5.55
CA GLN A 294 10.20 24.96 4.62
C GLN A 294 11.37 24.24 3.92
N ARG A 295 12.24 23.56 4.64
CA ARG A 295 13.34 22.79 4.07
C ARG A 295 12.88 21.70 3.10
N LEU A 296 11.81 20.95 3.44
CA LEU A 296 11.23 19.96 2.54
C LEU A 296 10.67 20.60 1.26
N SER A 297 10.07 21.79 1.38
CA SER A 297 9.54 22.56 0.25
C SER A 297 10.66 23.08 -0.64
N GLU A 298 11.75 23.59 -0.07
CA GLU A 298 12.94 24.06 -0.79
C GLU A 298 13.61 22.94 -1.57
N GLU A 299 13.72 21.73 -0.99
CA GLU A 299 14.30 20.56 -1.67
C GLU A 299 13.44 20.13 -2.87
N ILE A 300 12.10 20.07 -2.70
CA ILE A 300 11.22 19.79 -3.84
C ILE A 300 11.32 20.92 -4.87
N ALA A 301 11.31 22.18 -4.43
CA ALA A 301 11.41 23.32 -5.34
C ALA A 301 12.73 23.33 -6.12
N THR A 302 13.82 22.89 -5.52
CA THR A 302 15.15 22.91 -6.14
C THR A 302 15.38 21.71 -7.06
N TYR A 303 14.97 20.52 -6.62
CA TYR A 303 15.39 19.25 -7.27
C TYR A 303 14.28 18.52 -8.02
N HIS A 304 13.01 18.96 -7.90
CA HIS A 304 11.92 18.28 -8.61
C HIS A 304 11.83 18.77 -10.07
N PRO A 305 11.84 17.87 -11.08
CA PRO A 305 11.94 18.24 -12.50
C PRO A 305 10.80 19.11 -13.02
N LEU A 306 9.61 19.03 -12.44
CA LEU A 306 8.48 19.88 -12.86
C LEU A 306 8.60 21.34 -12.39
N ASN A 307 9.59 21.70 -11.59
CA ASN A 307 9.82 23.09 -11.18
C ASN A 307 10.72 23.86 -12.14
N THR A 308 11.42 23.16 -13.03
CA THR A 308 12.32 23.73 -14.03
C THR A 308 11.65 23.89 -15.40
N LEU A 309 10.37 23.55 -15.50
CA LEU A 309 9.51 23.73 -16.67
C LEU A 309 8.48 24.83 -16.42
#